data_5512a6840cdb1fe0b780260caee51372
#
_entry.id   5512a6840cdb1fe0b780260caee51372
#
_cell.length_a   1.000
_cell.length_b   1.000
_cell.length_c   1.000
_cell.angle_alpha   90.00
_cell.angle_beta   90.00
_cell.angle_gamma   90.00
#
_symmetry.space_group_name_H-M   'P 1'
#
loop_
_entity.id
_entity.type
_entity.pdbx_description
1 polymer ?
#
loop_
_entity_poly.entity_id
_entity_poly.type
_entity_poly.pdbx_seq_one_letter_code
_entity_poly.pdbx_strand_id
1 'polypeptide(L)'
;MLFSMVRLAAGFAAVAFCAQAAAAAELKVLTTPALSEVWHDLAPKFEATGHKLILVYAPSGAITKRVTEGEIHDVLFSTTSGIETLTKNGKVIAGTGTLIASSGMGVAVLKGAPKPDISTPEAFKKALLAAKSVAYTDPAAGGASGAHMAKVLERLGITKEINAKAKLGRGVPTASFVVKGEADIAIQQLPELLGVQGVEVVGPLPGDLQNVTPFAGGVHVSSANPDAGRALLKFLRSPEAIAAIKARGLEPPPAAKAS
;
A
#
# COMPACT_ATOMS: atom_id res chain seq x y z
N MET A 1 -48.63 71.06 -14.38
CA MET A 1 -48.75 69.61 -14.10
C MET A 1 -47.48 68.96 -14.58
N LEU A 2 -46.51 68.77 -13.66
CA LEU A 2 -45.23 68.07 -13.94
C LEU A 2 -45.35 66.62 -13.50
N PHE A 3 -45.20 65.67 -14.44
CA PHE A 3 -45.06 64.26 -14.07
C PHE A 3 -43.58 63.89 -14.04
N SER A 4 -43.13 63.57 -12.82
CA SER A 4 -41.76 63.12 -12.53
C SER A 4 -41.69 61.63 -12.76
N MET A 5 -40.89 61.15 -13.76
CA MET A 5 -40.58 59.74 -13.97
C MET A 5 -39.33 59.33 -13.17
N VAL A 6 -39.55 58.55 -12.14
CA VAL A 6 -38.48 57.87 -11.40
C VAL A 6 -38.08 56.61 -12.17
N ARG A 7 -36.84 56.57 -12.69
CA ARG A 7 -36.24 55.37 -13.26
C ARG A 7 -35.57 54.55 -12.18
N LEU A 8 -36.14 53.40 -11.89
CA LEU A 8 -35.53 52.38 -11.02
C LEU A 8 -34.47 51.62 -11.79
N ALA A 9 -33.21 51.83 -11.51
CA ALA A 9 -32.10 51.05 -12.05
C ALA A 9 -31.90 49.79 -11.17
N ALA A 10 -32.35 48.65 -11.65
CA ALA A 10 -32.06 47.35 -11.01
C ALA A 10 -30.62 46.93 -11.40
N GLY A 11 -29.67 47.06 -10.48
CA GLY A 11 -28.31 46.54 -10.63
C GLY A 11 -28.30 45.02 -10.46
N PHE A 12 -28.06 44.28 -11.51
CA PHE A 12 -27.76 42.86 -11.46
C PHE A 12 -26.31 42.71 -11.05
N ALA A 13 -26.05 42.37 -9.79
CA ALA A 13 -24.72 41.92 -9.34
C ALA A 13 -24.50 40.50 -9.81
N ALA A 14 -23.77 40.30 -10.89
CA ALA A 14 -23.29 39.00 -11.33
C ALA A 14 -22.21 38.53 -10.36
N VAL A 15 -22.56 37.60 -9.47
CA VAL A 15 -21.60 36.87 -8.64
C VAL A 15 -20.85 35.91 -9.58
N ALA A 16 -19.66 36.31 -10.01
CA ALA A 16 -18.75 35.42 -10.74
C ALA A 16 -18.27 34.34 -9.76
N PHE A 17 -18.83 33.15 -9.87
CA PHE A 17 -18.33 31.95 -9.19
C PHE A 17 -17.03 31.56 -9.92
N CYS A 18 -15.89 32.07 -9.45
CA CYS A 18 -14.57 31.58 -9.86
C CYS A 18 -14.44 30.15 -9.32
N ALA A 19 -14.82 29.16 -10.13
CA ALA A 19 -14.35 27.80 -9.93
C ALA A 19 -12.82 27.84 -10.04
N GLN A 20 -12.11 27.84 -8.93
CA GLN A 20 -10.67 27.62 -8.92
C GLN A 20 -10.46 26.21 -9.50
N ALA A 21 -10.09 26.15 -10.78
CA ALA A 21 -9.52 24.96 -11.35
C ALA A 21 -8.29 24.62 -10.50
N ALA A 22 -8.33 23.48 -9.80
CA ALA A 22 -7.16 23.01 -9.08
C ALA A 22 -6.01 22.93 -10.08
N ALA A 23 -4.92 23.69 -9.84
CA ALA A 23 -3.79 23.68 -10.72
C ALA A 23 -3.25 22.24 -10.84
N ALA A 24 -2.97 21.82 -12.07
CA ALA A 24 -2.33 20.54 -12.35
C ALA A 24 -1.03 20.43 -11.54
N ALA A 25 -0.92 19.43 -10.70
CA ALA A 25 0.27 19.21 -9.87
C ALA A 25 0.92 17.87 -10.22
N GLU A 26 2.25 17.85 -10.27
CA GLU A 26 3.03 16.63 -10.29
C GLU A 26 3.35 16.25 -8.84
N LEU A 27 2.83 15.09 -8.38
CA LEU A 27 3.03 14.58 -7.03
C LEU A 27 4.08 13.48 -7.03
N LYS A 28 5.15 13.67 -6.27
CA LYS A 28 6.12 12.62 -5.95
C LYS A 28 5.59 11.78 -4.79
N VAL A 29 5.33 10.53 -5.05
CA VAL A 29 4.71 9.60 -4.09
C VAL A 29 5.69 8.50 -3.74
N LEU A 30 6.05 8.39 -2.47
CA LEU A 30 6.87 7.28 -1.95
C LEU A 30 5.94 6.24 -1.33
N THR A 31 5.91 5.03 -1.89
CA THR A 31 4.92 4.02 -1.56
C THR A 31 5.51 2.63 -1.36
N THR A 32 4.83 1.81 -0.56
CA THR A 32 5.19 0.40 -0.34
C THR A 32 4.78 -0.48 -1.53
N PRO A 33 5.57 -1.52 -1.89
CA PRO A 33 5.21 -2.49 -2.92
C PRO A 33 3.88 -3.19 -2.68
N ALA A 34 3.43 -3.33 -1.43
CA ALA A 34 2.13 -3.91 -1.10
C ALA A 34 0.93 -3.17 -1.75
N LEU A 35 1.12 -1.93 -2.20
CA LEU A 35 0.11 -1.13 -2.90
C LEU A 35 0.36 -1.03 -4.41
N SER A 36 1.35 -1.74 -4.99
CA SER A 36 1.70 -1.62 -6.41
C SER A 36 0.53 -1.90 -7.35
N GLU A 37 -0.20 -2.98 -7.10
CA GLU A 37 -1.35 -3.37 -7.93
C GLU A 37 -2.53 -2.39 -7.80
N VAL A 38 -2.68 -1.77 -6.63
CA VAL A 38 -3.67 -0.70 -6.41
C VAL A 38 -3.30 0.53 -7.24
N TRP A 39 -2.02 0.90 -7.26
CA TRP A 39 -1.54 2.03 -8.06
C TRP A 39 -1.68 1.77 -9.55
N HIS A 40 -1.45 0.54 -10.02
CA HIS A 40 -1.68 0.18 -11.40
C HIS A 40 -3.10 0.53 -11.86
N ASP A 41 -4.11 0.29 -11.02
CA ASP A 41 -5.51 0.56 -11.34
C ASP A 41 -5.94 2.01 -11.07
N LEU A 42 -5.40 2.65 -10.03
CA LEU A 42 -5.91 3.93 -9.52
C LEU A 42 -5.08 5.14 -9.95
N ALA A 43 -3.80 4.98 -10.28
CA ALA A 43 -2.98 6.12 -10.71
C ALA A 43 -3.54 6.77 -11.97
N PRO A 44 -3.89 6.05 -13.06
CA PRO A 44 -4.47 6.67 -14.25
C PRO A 44 -5.80 7.40 -13.97
N LYS A 45 -6.59 6.88 -13.02
CA LYS A 45 -7.89 7.48 -12.66
C LYS A 45 -7.72 8.78 -11.88
N PHE A 46 -6.74 8.84 -10.98
CA PHE A 46 -6.41 10.09 -10.30
C PHE A 46 -5.79 11.09 -11.27
N GLU A 47 -4.93 10.65 -12.18
CA GLU A 47 -4.31 11.51 -13.19
C GLU A 47 -5.33 12.12 -14.16
N ALA A 48 -6.44 11.43 -14.42
CA ALA A 48 -7.57 11.97 -15.21
C ALA A 48 -8.22 13.20 -14.53
N THR A 49 -7.96 13.48 -13.24
CA THR A 49 -8.38 14.71 -12.57
C THR A 49 -7.48 15.91 -12.86
N GLY A 50 -6.44 15.75 -13.69
CA GLY A 50 -5.51 16.82 -14.09
C GLY A 50 -4.18 16.80 -13.33
N HIS A 51 -3.98 15.89 -12.39
CA HIS A 51 -2.70 15.71 -11.68
C HIS A 51 -1.84 14.65 -12.36
N LYS A 52 -0.54 14.59 -11.97
CA LYS A 52 0.38 13.53 -12.39
C LYS A 52 1.03 12.88 -11.17
N LEU A 53 1.23 11.56 -11.21
CA LEU A 53 1.89 10.82 -10.14
C LEU A 53 3.26 10.30 -10.57
N ILE A 54 4.28 10.55 -9.75
CA ILE A 54 5.59 9.91 -9.85
C ILE A 54 5.71 8.94 -8.69
N LEU A 55 5.52 7.65 -8.97
CA LEU A 55 5.53 6.59 -7.97
C LEU A 55 6.96 6.07 -7.76
N VAL A 56 7.42 6.11 -6.52
CA VAL A 56 8.70 5.54 -6.07
C VAL A 56 8.39 4.46 -5.05
N TYR A 57 8.91 3.25 -5.26
CA TYR A 57 8.64 2.11 -4.39
C TYR A 57 9.81 1.84 -3.46
N ALA A 58 9.50 1.60 -2.18
CA ALA A 58 10.46 1.13 -1.19
C ALA A 58 9.77 0.31 -0.09
N PRO A 59 10.44 -0.64 0.55
CA PRO A 59 9.91 -1.32 1.74
C PRO A 59 9.52 -0.33 2.84
N SER A 60 8.45 -0.62 3.59
CA SER A 60 7.87 0.32 4.58
C SER A 60 8.87 0.86 5.60
N GLY A 61 9.77 0.02 6.12
CA GLY A 61 10.82 0.46 7.04
C GLY A 61 11.86 1.34 6.36
N ALA A 62 12.20 1.06 5.09
CA ALA A 62 13.09 1.91 4.31
C ALA A 62 12.46 3.28 4.03
N ILE A 63 11.15 3.36 3.78
CA ILE A 63 10.41 4.62 3.66
C ILE A 63 10.58 5.45 4.93
N THR A 64 10.28 4.85 6.08
CA THR A 64 10.41 5.54 7.38
C THR A 64 11.82 6.05 7.61
N LYS A 65 12.84 5.24 7.31
CA LYS A 65 14.25 5.63 7.43
C LYS A 65 14.61 6.79 6.50
N ARG A 66 14.38 6.65 5.19
CA ARG A 66 14.72 7.65 4.15
C ARG A 66 14.11 9.01 4.46
N VAL A 67 12.82 9.03 4.83
CA VAL A 67 12.11 10.28 5.17
C VAL A 67 12.61 10.89 6.48
N THR A 68 12.94 10.08 7.48
CA THR A 68 13.57 10.57 8.73
C THR A 68 14.92 11.20 8.44
N GLU A 69 15.70 10.63 7.52
CA GLU A 69 17.00 11.13 7.07
C GLU A 69 16.93 12.36 6.13
N GLY A 70 15.71 12.82 5.80
CA GLY A 70 15.49 14.08 5.10
C GLY A 70 15.04 13.95 3.63
N GLU A 71 14.74 12.74 3.15
CA GLU A 71 14.18 12.59 1.80
C GLU A 71 12.78 13.16 1.72
N ILE A 72 12.50 13.94 0.67
CA ILE A 72 11.25 14.69 0.49
C ILE A 72 10.45 14.10 -0.67
N HIS A 73 9.17 13.81 -0.39
CA HIS A 73 8.14 13.46 -1.35
C HIS A 73 6.87 14.22 -0.98
N ASP A 74 5.90 14.33 -1.88
CA ASP A 74 4.64 15.01 -1.58
C ASP A 74 3.73 14.16 -0.69
N VAL A 75 3.60 12.87 -1.01
CA VAL A 75 2.76 11.93 -0.27
C VAL A 75 3.54 10.64 0.00
N LEU A 76 3.35 10.12 1.20
CA LEU A 76 4.01 8.92 1.71
C LEU A 76 2.96 7.84 1.97
N PHE A 77 3.24 6.60 1.57
CA PHE A 77 2.42 5.43 1.90
C PHE A 77 3.30 4.33 2.51
N SER A 78 2.99 3.95 3.73
CA SER A 78 3.73 2.97 4.51
C SER A 78 2.79 2.18 5.41
N THR A 79 3.32 1.36 6.32
CA THR A 79 2.49 0.82 7.41
C THR A 79 1.93 1.97 8.26
N THR A 80 0.77 1.75 8.89
CA THR A 80 0.17 2.77 9.79
C THR A 80 1.17 3.22 10.85
N SER A 81 1.89 2.28 11.47
CA SER A 81 2.94 2.60 12.47
C SER A 81 4.09 3.43 11.88
N GLY A 82 4.46 3.20 10.62
CA GLY A 82 5.45 4.02 9.91
C GLY A 82 4.98 5.46 9.73
N ILE A 83 3.74 5.67 9.26
CA ILE A 83 3.15 7.00 9.11
C ILE A 83 3.00 7.70 10.46
N GLU A 84 2.58 6.99 11.50
CA GLU A 84 2.51 7.53 12.86
C GLU A 84 3.88 7.98 13.39
N THR A 85 4.93 7.17 13.17
CA THR A 85 6.31 7.51 13.51
C THR A 85 6.76 8.78 12.79
N LEU A 86 6.51 8.88 11.48
CA LEU A 86 6.85 10.06 10.68
C LEU A 86 6.06 11.30 11.13
N THR A 87 4.80 11.13 11.54
CA THR A 87 3.99 12.22 12.09
C THR A 87 4.55 12.72 13.42
N LYS A 88 4.92 11.81 14.33
CA LYS A 88 5.56 12.15 15.61
C LYS A 88 6.90 12.86 15.42
N ASN A 89 7.65 12.50 14.37
CA ASN A 89 8.93 13.11 14.02
C ASN A 89 8.78 14.42 13.21
N GLY A 90 7.55 14.94 13.05
CA GLY A 90 7.30 16.18 12.32
C GLY A 90 7.58 16.09 10.81
N LYS A 91 7.54 14.90 10.22
CA LYS A 91 7.75 14.68 8.78
C LYS A 91 6.46 14.56 7.98
N VAL A 92 5.36 14.21 8.63
CA VAL A 92 4.01 14.14 8.05
C VAL A 92 3.14 15.20 8.71
N ILE A 93 2.35 15.92 7.92
CA ILE A 93 1.41 16.94 8.41
C ILE A 93 0.40 16.27 9.35
N ALA A 94 0.30 16.76 10.56
CA ALA A 94 -0.64 16.26 11.56
C ALA A 94 -2.09 16.26 11.02
N GLY A 95 -2.83 15.17 11.28
CA GLY A 95 -4.21 15.02 10.81
C GLY A 95 -4.35 14.55 9.34
N THR A 96 -3.25 14.39 8.58
CA THR A 96 -3.34 13.84 7.22
C THR A 96 -3.20 12.32 7.17
N GLY A 97 -2.76 11.68 8.26
CA GLY A 97 -2.63 10.22 8.35
C GLY A 97 -3.96 9.53 8.03
N THR A 98 -4.03 8.79 6.93
CA THR A 98 -5.26 8.18 6.41
C THR A 98 -5.04 6.69 6.18
N LEU A 99 -5.81 5.84 6.86
CA LEU A 99 -5.83 4.39 6.61
C LEU A 99 -6.38 4.13 5.20
N ILE A 100 -5.63 3.40 4.39
CA ILE A 100 -5.96 3.12 2.99
C ILE A 100 -6.43 1.69 2.80
N ALA A 101 -5.70 0.73 3.36
CA ALA A 101 -6.00 -0.69 3.21
C ALA A 101 -5.31 -1.51 4.29
N SER A 102 -5.68 -2.77 4.40
CA SER A 102 -4.94 -3.78 5.17
C SER A 102 -4.67 -5.00 4.31
N SER A 103 -3.57 -5.70 4.58
CA SER A 103 -3.23 -6.94 3.88
C SER A 103 -2.73 -8.00 4.84
N GLY A 104 -3.22 -9.22 4.68
CA GLY A 104 -2.64 -10.41 5.27
C GLY A 104 -1.48 -10.96 4.45
N MET A 105 -0.69 -11.83 5.06
CA MET A 105 0.32 -12.60 4.36
C MET A 105 -0.29 -13.84 3.72
N GLY A 106 0.25 -14.26 2.59
CA GLY A 106 -0.14 -15.46 1.87
C GLY A 106 1.03 -16.37 1.52
N VAL A 107 0.66 -17.55 1.08
CA VAL A 107 1.55 -18.59 0.55
C VAL A 107 1.18 -18.83 -0.90
N ALA A 108 2.16 -18.89 -1.78
CA ALA A 108 1.96 -19.20 -3.19
C ALA A 108 2.95 -20.26 -3.68
N VAL A 109 2.51 -21.01 -4.68
CA VAL A 109 3.31 -22.01 -5.41
C VAL A 109 3.23 -21.75 -6.92
N LEU A 110 4.02 -22.44 -7.71
CA LEU A 110 3.90 -22.38 -9.16
C LEU A 110 2.50 -22.85 -9.59
N LYS A 111 1.89 -22.15 -10.53
CA LYS A 111 0.57 -22.53 -11.05
C LYS A 111 0.56 -23.97 -11.56
N GLY A 112 -0.38 -24.77 -11.06
CA GLY A 112 -0.49 -26.19 -11.36
C GLY A 112 0.41 -27.10 -10.54
N ALA A 113 1.29 -26.59 -9.68
CA ALA A 113 2.05 -27.41 -8.74
C ALA A 113 1.15 -27.90 -7.58
N PRO A 114 1.49 -29.04 -6.96
CA PRO A 114 0.76 -29.53 -5.78
C PRO A 114 0.76 -28.46 -4.67
N LYS A 115 -0.44 -28.18 -4.13
CA LYS A 115 -0.58 -27.27 -3.00
C LYS A 115 -0.18 -27.94 -1.71
N PRO A 116 0.77 -27.37 -0.94
CA PRO A 116 1.07 -27.89 0.39
C PRO A 116 -0.09 -27.67 1.35
N ASP A 117 -0.24 -28.56 2.31
CA ASP A 117 -1.16 -28.36 3.43
C ASP A 117 -0.58 -27.27 4.34
N ILE A 118 -1.34 -26.18 4.47
CA ILE A 118 -1.04 -25.04 5.36
C ILE A 118 -2.20 -24.74 6.31
N SER A 119 -3.07 -25.73 6.56
CA SER A 119 -4.31 -25.52 7.34
C SER A 119 -4.06 -25.21 8.82
N THR A 120 -2.94 -25.66 9.37
CA THR A 120 -2.52 -25.41 10.75
C THR A 120 -1.08 -24.93 10.82
N PRO A 121 -0.63 -24.29 11.92
CA PRO A 121 0.79 -23.96 12.13
C PRO A 121 1.73 -25.16 11.97
N GLU A 122 1.34 -26.34 12.44
CA GLU A 122 2.11 -27.57 12.34
C GLU A 122 2.18 -28.09 10.90
N ALA A 123 1.07 -28.04 10.15
CA ALA A 123 1.05 -28.40 8.74
C ALA A 123 1.92 -27.44 7.91
N PHE A 124 1.81 -26.13 8.16
CA PHE A 124 2.64 -25.10 7.54
C PHE A 124 4.13 -25.33 7.83
N LYS A 125 4.52 -25.61 9.10
CA LYS A 125 5.88 -25.96 9.47
C LYS A 125 6.39 -27.15 8.66
N LYS A 126 5.61 -28.24 8.56
CA LYS A 126 5.95 -29.42 7.78
C LYS A 126 6.13 -29.10 6.29
N ALA A 127 5.23 -28.29 5.73
CA ALA A 127 5.31 -27.83 4.33
C ALA A 127 6.59 -27.05 4.06
N LEU A 128 6.96 -26.12 4.93
CA LEU A 128 8.20 -25.36 4.82
C LEU A 128 9.44 -26.24 4.92
N LEU A 129 9.47 -27.21 5.82
CA LEU A 129 10.59 -28.15 5.99
C LEU A 129 10.74 -29.07 4.78
N ALA A 130 9.63 -29.55 4.19
CA ALA A 130 9.61 -30.43 3.05
C ALA A 130 10.00 -29.76 1.72
N ALA A 131 9.71 -28.46 1.57
CA ALA A 131 10.10 -27.69 0.38
C ALA A 131 11.63 -27.69 0.21
N LYS A 132 12.12 -27.79 -1.05
CA LYS A 132 13.56 -27.67 -1.36
C LYS A 132 14.06 -26.24 -1.16
N SER A 133 13.20 -25.26 -1.42
CA SER A 133 13.50 -23.83 -1.30
C SER A 133 12.25 -23.02 -0.97
N VAL A 134 12.43 -21.96 -0.19
CA VAL A 134 11.36 -21.06 0.27
C VAL A 134 11.77 -19.61 -0.01
N ALA A 135 10.92 -18.89 -0.72
CA ALA A 135 11.14 -17.45 -0.98
C ALA A 135 10.33 -16.60 -0.01
N TYR A 136 10.96 -15.62 0.62
CA TYR A 136 10.30 -14.60 1.42
C TYR A 136 11.10 -13.29 1.39
N THR A 137 10.46 -12.18 1.77
CA THR A 137 11.12 -10.87 1.81
C THR A 137 12.28 -10.89 2.82
N ASP A 138 13.45 -10.37 2.41
CA ASP A 138 14.60 -10.24 3.32
C ASP A 138 14.20 -9.38 4.53
N PRO A 139 14.29 -9.90 5.77
CA PRO A 139 14.03 -9.11 6.97
C PRO A 139 14.89 -7.84 7.07
N ALA A 140 16.13 -7.90 6.57
CA ALA A 140 17.05 -6.77 6.56
C ALA A 140 16.67 -5.66 5.57
N ALA A 141 15.80 -5.96 4.59
CA ALA A 141 15.30 -4.95 3.66
C ALA A 141 14.24 -4.01 4.28
N GLY A 142 13.80 -4.27 5.51
CA GLY A 142 12.84 -3.43 6.22
C GLY A 142 11.39 -3.58 5.76
N GLY A 143 11.05 -4.65 5.02
CA GLY A 143 9.68 -4.96 4.63
C GLY A 143 8.88 -5.57 5.79
N ALA A 144 7.61 -5.19 5.93
CA ALA A 144 6.73 -5.70 6.99
C ALA A 144 6.59 -7.24 6.94
N SER A 145 6.45 -7.82 5.74
CA SER A 145 6.34 -9.27 5.54
C SER A 145 7.61 -10.01 5.94
N GLY A 146 8.80 -9.47 5.62
CA GLY A 146 10.07 -10.06 6.00
C GLY A 146 10.28 -10.07 7.51
N ALA A 147 10.04 -8.94 8.16
CA ALA A 147 10.13 -8.82 9.61
C ALA A 147 9.16 -9.76 10.35
N HIS A 148 7.95 -9.94 9.81
CA HIS A 148 6.98 -10.87 10.38
C HIS A 148 7.40 -12.33 10.13
N MET A 149 7.86 -12.66 8.92
CA MET A 149 8.28 -14.03 8.60
C MET A 149 9.45 -14.48 9.47
N ALA A 150 10.41 -13.61 9.80
CA ALA A 150 11.48 -13.92 10.75
C ALA A 150 10.92 -14.38 12.11
N LYS A 151 9.91 -13.67 12.66
CA LYS A 151 9.24 -14.04 13.90
C LYS A 151 8.47 -15.37 13.79
N VAL A 152 7.84 -15.61 12.64
CA VAL A 152 7.13 -16.88 12.37
C VAL A 152 8.12 -18.04 12.38
N LEU A 153 9.27 -17.93 11.72
CA LEU A 153 10.29 -18.97 11.69
C LEU A 153 10.89 -19.24 13.07
N GLU A 154 11.14 -18.19 13.85
CA GLU A 154 11.60 -18.29 15.24
C GLU A 154 10.58 -19.02 16.11
N ARG A 155 9.30 -18.62 16.04
CA ARG A 155 8.21 -19.24 16.79
C ARG A 155 8.00 -20.72 16.44
N LEU A 156 8.17 -21.08 15.16
CA LEU A 156 8.09 -22.47 14.70
C LEU A 156 9.36 -23.27 15.02
N GLY A 157 10.45 -22.62 15.45
CA GLY A 157 11.74 -23.24 15.76
C GLY A 157 12.44 -23.84 14.53
N ILE A 158 12.30 -23.21 13.36
CA ILE A 158 12.86 -23.68 12.07
C ILE A 158 13.70 -22.61 11.34
N THR A 159 14.10 -21.58 12.04
CA THR A 159 14.85 -20.46 11.44
C THR A 159 16.11 -20.93 10.71
N LYS A 160 16.89 -21.82 11.33
CA LYS A 160 18.15 -22.30 10.74
C LYS A 160 17.90 -23.12 9.48
N GLU A 161 16.96 -24.04 9.51
CA GLU A 161 16.61 -24.93 8.42
C GLU A 161 16.07 -24.17 7.20
N ILE A 162 15.20 -23.17 7.44
CA ILE A 162 14.61 -22.40 6.35
C ILE A 162 15.64 -21.43 5.79
N ASN A 163 16.42 -20.73 6.62
CA ASN A 163 17.42 -19.78 6.14
C ASN A 163 18.51 -20.46 5.28
N ALA A 164 18.83 -21.74 5.54
CA ALA A 164 19.78 -22.51 4.75
C ALA A 164 19.34 -22.72 3.28
N LYS A 165 18.03 -22.63 2.99
CA LYS A 165 17.44 -22.82 1.67
C LYS A 165 16.58 -21.65 1.21
N ALA A 166 16.66 -20.51 1.89
CA ALA A 166 15.87 -19.34 1.58
C ALA A 166 16.32 -18.61 0.33
N LYS A 167 15.35 -18.10 -0.44
CA LYS A 167 15.53 -17.11 -1.49
C LYS A 167 14.96 -15.78 -0.98
N LEU A 168 15.84 -14.84 -0.64
CA LEU A 168 15.45 -13.59 0.00
C LEU A 168 15.16 -12.51 -1.05
N GLY A 169 13.93 -12.03 -1.08
CA GLY A 169 13.49 -10.93 -1.94
C GLY A 169 13.95 -9.57 -1.39
N ARG A 170 14.73 -8.84 -2.18
CA ARG A 170 15.19 -7.47 -1.90
C ARG A 170 14.66 -6.54 -2.97
N GLY A 171 13.47 -5.94 -2.74
CA GLY A 171 12.83 -5.06 -3.72
C GLY A 171 12.23 -5.79 -4.94
N VAL A 172 12.14 -7.11 -4.90
CA VAL A 172 11.51 -7.94 -5.93
C VAL A 172 10.40 -8.80 -5.31
N PRO A 173 9.29 -9.06 -6.02
CA PRO A 173 8.25 -9.97 -5.57
C PRO A 173 8.81 -11.38 -5.33
N THR A 174 8.53 -11.96 -4.16
CA THR A 174 9.06 -13.31 -3.83
C THR A 174 8.50 -14.41 -4.74
N ALA A 175 7.28 -14.21 -5.23
CA ALA A 175 6.66 -15.11 -6.20
C ALA A 175 7.44 -15.21 -7.53
N SER A 176 8.28 -14.22 -7.88
CA SER A 176 9.12 -14.28 -9.06
C SER A 176 10.17 -15.40 -9.00
N PHE A 177 10.65 -15.76 -7.80
CA PHE A 177 11.54 -16.89 -7.60
C PHE A 177 10.84 -18.23 -7.91
N VAL A 178 9.54 -18.31 -7.58
CA VAL A 178 8.74 -19.50 -7.88
C VAL A 178 8.53 -19.65 -9.38
N VAL A 179 8.19 -18.56 -10.08
CA VAL A 179 8.02 -18.59 -11.55
C VAL A 179 9.30 -18.96 -12.27
N LYS A 180 10.46 -18.56 -11.74
CA LYS A 180 11.79 -18.92 -12.29
C LYS A 180 12.25 -20.32 -11.90
N GLY A 181 11.50 -21.07 -11.09
CA GLY A 181 11.89 -22.38 -10.59
C GLY A 181 13.01 -22.34 -9.52
N GLU A 182 13.27 -21.16 -8.94
CA GLU A 182 14.30 -20.98 -7.91
C GLU A 182 13.77 -21.23 -6.49
N ALA A 183 12.44 -21.24 -6.32
CA ALA A 183 11.77 -21.57 -5.06
C ALA A 183 10.51 -22.42 -5.31
N ASP A 184 10.20 -23.32 -4.38
CA ASP A 184 8.98 -24.13 -4.42
C ASP A 184 7.79 -23.35 -3.81
N ILE A 185 8.05 -22.52 -2.79
CA ILE A 185 7.06 -21.77 -2.02
C ILE A 185 7.49 -20.32 -1.96
N ALA A 186 6.55 -19.40 -2.19
CA ALA A 186 6.71 -17.98 -1.92
C ALA A 186 5.78 -17.52 -0.81
N ILE A 187 6.28 -16.65 0.09
CA ILE A 187 5.53 -16.06 1.20
C ILE A 187 5.75 -14.54 1.19
N GLN A 188 4.64 -13.79 1.09
CA GLN A 188 4.68 -12.32 1.05
C GLN A 188 3.29 -11.74 1.40
N GLN A 189 3.12 -10.42 1.36
CA GLN A 189 1.79 -9.82 1.39
C GLN A 189 0.95 -10.34 0.23
N LEU A 190 -0.31 -10.66 0.48
CA LEU A 190 -1.19 -11.28 -0.49
C LEU A 190 -1.29 -10.53 -1.83
N PRO A 191 -1.44 -9.19 -1.88
CA PRO A 191 -1.50 -8.47 -3.16
C PRO A 191 -0.21 -8.57 -3.97
N GLU A 192 0.96 -8.66 -3.32
CA GLU A 192 2.24 -8.84 -4.01
C GLU A 192 2.36 -10.22 -4.65
N LEU A 193 1.76 -11.26 -4.05
CA LEU A 193 1.69 -12.59 -4.65
C LEU A 193 0.71 -12.63 -5.83
N LEU A 194 -0.47 -12.00 -5.66
CA LEU A 194 -1.51 -11.93 -6.70
C LEU A 194 -1.07 -11.13 -7.93
N GLY A 195 -0.16 -10.17 -7.77
CA GLY A 195 0.39 -9.36 -8.87
C GLY A 195 1.37 -10.14 -9.78
N VAL A 196 1.82 -11.33 -9.40
CA VAL A 196 2.77 -12.11 -10.19
C VAL A 196 2.03 -13.20 -10.98
N GLN A 197 2.07 -13.09 -12.31
CA GLN A 197 1.53 -14.15 -13.19
C GLN A 197 2.35 -15.44 -13.08
N GLY A 198 1.67 -16.57 -13.20
CA GLY A 198 2.32 -17.89 -13.17
C GLY A 198 2.41 -18.52 -11.79
N VAL A 199 1.94 -17.87 -10.74
CA VAL A 199 1.76 -18.48 -9.42
C VAL A 199 0.30 -18.73 -9.09
N GLU A 200 0.07 -19.59 -8.12
CA GLU A 200 -1.23 -19.86 -7.52
C GLU A 200 -1.15 -19.67 -6.01
N VAL A 201 -2.01 -18.83 -5.48
CA VAL A 201 -2.10 -18.63 -4.03
C VAL A 201 -2.75 -19.86 -3.39
N VAL A 202 -2.04 -20.46 -2.44
CA VAL A 202 -2.52 -21.61 -1.65
C VAL A 202 -3.52 -21.13 -0.60
N GLY A 203 -3.20 -20.03 0.09
CA GLY A 203 -4.02 -19.46 1.14
C GLY A 203 -3.25 -18.48 2.02
N PRO A 204 -3.91 -17.93 3.05
CA PRO A 204 -3.27 -17.10 4.08
C PRO A 204 -2.38 -17.94 5.01
N LEU A 205 -1.50 -17.29 5.77
CA LEU A 205 -0.80 -17.97 6.85
C LEU A 205 -1.82 -18.50 7.89
N PRO A 206 -1.61 -19.72 8.44
CA PRO A 206 -2.61 -20.35 9.29
C PRO A 206 -2.68 -19.74 10.68
N GLY A 207 -3.91 -19.61 11.17
CA GLY A 207 -4.21 -19.25 12.55
C GLY A 207 -3.50 -18.00 13.03
N ASP A 208 -2.87 -18.10 14.17
CA ASP A 208 -2.17 -17.01 14.84
C ASP A 208 -0.75 -16.72 14.30
N LEU A 209 -0.33 -17.44 13.26
CA LEU A 209 0.83 -17.06 12.44
C LEU A 209 0.48 -15.95 11.43
N GLN A 210 -0.80 -15.69 11.17
CA GLN A 210 -1.22 -14.61 10.30
C GLN A 210 -0.93 -13.24 10.94
N ASN A 211 -0.54 -12.30 10.10
CA ASN A 211 -0.44 -10.89 10.46
C ASN A 211 -1.13 -10.04 9.41
N VAL A 212 -2.09 -9.25 9.86
CA VAL A 212 -2.75 -8.25 9.01
C VAL A 212 -2.03 -6.92 9.20
N THR A 213 -1.39 -6.47 8.14
CA THR A 213 -0.63 -5.21 8.14
C THR A 213 -1.52 -4.08 7.64
N PRO A 214 -1.84 -3.06 8.45
CA PRO A 214 -2.55 -1.87 7.99
C PRO A 214 -1.57 -0.90 7.30
N PHE A 215 -1.99 -0.35 6.15
CA PHE A 215 -1.27 0.64 5.36
C PHE A 215 -1.99 1.98 5.39
N ALA A 216 -1.24 3.04 5.61
CA ALA A 216 -1.74 4.41 5.64
C ALA A 216 -0.94 5.31 4.70
N GLY A 217 -1.57 6.42 4.30
CA GLY A 217 -0.91 7.50 3.60
C GLY A 217 -0.86 8.76 4.46
N GLY A 218 0.07 9.67 4.14
CA GLY A 218 0.19 10.97 4.79
C GLY A 218 0.90 11.98 3.89
N VAL A 219 0.57 13.26 4.02
CA VAL A 219 1.20 14.36 3.28
C VAL A 219 2.47 14.80 4.00
N HIS A 220 3.58 14.88 3.26
CA HIS A 220 4.85 15.33 3.83
C HIS A 220 4.81 16.82 4.18
N VAL A 221 5.42 17.23 5.30
CA VAL A 221 5.40 18.65 5.77
C VAL A 221 6.07 19.61 4.78
N SER A 222 7.03 19.15 3.99
CA SER A 222 7.72 19.92 2.95
C SER A 222 7.17 19.64 1.54
N SER A 223 5.94 19.10 1.42
CA SER A 223 5.29 18.92 0.12
C SER A 223 5.13 20.28 -0.58
N ALA A 224 5.49 20.34 -1.86
CA ALA A 224 5.22 21.51 -2.70
C ALA A 224 3.71 21.62 -3.07
N ASN A 225 2.97 20.51 -2.97
CA ASN A 225 1.58 20.38 -3.42
C ASN A 225 0.68 19.75 -2.33
N PRO A 226 0.60 20.33 -1.11
CA PRO A 226 -0.07 19.67 0.02
C PRO A 226 -1.57 19.45 -0.22
N ASP A 227 -2.25 20.34 -0.95
CA ASP A 227 -3.69 20.21 -1.23
C ASP A 227 -3.96 19.11 -2.25
N ALA A 228 -3.14 18.97 -3.29
CA ALA A 228 -3.21 17.85 -4.21
C ALA A 228 -2.89 16.51 -3.50
N GLY A 229 -1.96 16.52 -2.54
CA GLY A 229 -1.70 15.39 -1.65
C GLY A 229 -2.92 14.97 -0.82
N ARG A 230 -3.63 15.95 -0.23
CA ARG A 230 -4.90 15.69 0.49
C ARG A 230 -5.98 15.15 -0.45
N ALA A 231 -6.06 15.70 -1.68
CA ALA A 231 -6.99 15.21 -2.70
C ALA A 231 -6.71 13.75 -3.06
N LEU A 232 -5.44 13.35 -3.20
CA LEU A 232 -5.05 11.97 -3.44
C LEU A 232 -5.49 11.05 -2.30
N LEU A 233 -5.25 11.42 -1.04
CA LEU A 233 -5.68 10.65 0.12
C LEU A 233 -7.21 10.51 0.18
N LYS A 234 -7.94 11.57 -0.14
CA LYS A 234 -9.41 11.56 -0.23
C LYS A 234 -9.89 10.65 -1.38
N PHE A 235 -9.26 10.73 -2.55
CA PHE A 235 -9.58 9.89 -3.71
C PHE A 235 -9.45 8.40 -3.37
N LEU A 236 -8.40 8.00 -2.66
CA LEU A 236 -8.19 6.61 -2.24
C LEU A 236 -9.25 6.09 -1.25
N ARG A 237 -10.11 6.95 -0.74
CA ARG A 237 -11.28 6.62 0.10
C ARG A 237 -12.60 6.65 -0.67
N SER A 238 -12.57 6.93 -1.96
CA SER A 238 -13.78 6.91 -2.81
C SER A 238 -14.32 5.49 -2.99
N PRO A 239 -15.62 5.32 -3.32
CA PRO A 239 -16.20 4.01 -3.59
C PRO A 239 -15.47 3.25 -4.70
N GLU A 240 -14.99 3.96 -5.72
CA GLU A 240 -14.23 3.41 -6.83
C GLU A 240 -12.87 2.86 -6.36
N ALA A 241 -12.14 3.63 -5.56
CA ALA A 241 -10.86 3.19 -5.01
C ALA A 241 -11.03 2.00 -4.06
N ILE A 242 -12.07 2.00 -3.23
CA ILE A 242 -12.44 0.89 -2.34
C ILE A 242 -12.69 -0.40 -3.14
N ALA A 243 -13.41 -0.30 -4.27
CA ALA A 243 -13.65 -1.45 -5.14
C ALA A 243 -12.34 -2.01 -5.75
N ALA A 244 -11.44 -1.13 -6.23
CA ALA A 244 -10.14 -1.52 -6.77
C ALA A 244 -9.24 -2.16 -5.70
N ILE A 245 -9.19 -1.60 -4.49
CA ILE A 245 -8.44 -2.14 -3.35
C ILE A 245 -8.89 -3.58 -3.04
N LYS A 246 -10.22 -3.82 -2.97
CA LYS A 246 -10.77 -5.16 -2.75
C LYS A 246 -10.42 -6.14 -3.88
N ALA A 247 -10.51 -5.69 -5.13
CA ALA A 247 -10.20 -6.52 -6.29
C ALA A 247 -8.74 -6.98 -6.31
N ARG A 248 -7.84 -6.25 -5.64
CA ARG A 248 -6.41 -6.58 -5.52
C ARG A 248 -6.07 -7.34 -4.23
N GLY A 249 -7.07 -7.90 -3.53
CA GLY A 249 -6.86 -8.76 -2.37
C GLY A 249 -6.49 -8.02 -1.08
N LEU A 250 -6.72 -6.70 -1.03
CA LEU A 250 -6.59 -5.92 0.19
C LEU A 250 -7.96 -5.67 0.82
N GLU A 251 -7.96 -5.50 2.13
CA GLU A 251 -9.13 -5.07 2.88
C GLU A 251 -9.14 -3.54 2.99
N PRO A 252 -10.13 -2.86 2.40
CA PRO A 252 -10.24 -1.42 2.57
C PRO A 252 -10.64 -1.09 4.01
N PRO A 253 -10.36 0.12 4.49
CA PRO A 253 -10.82 0.55 5.80
C PRO A 253 -12.36 0.57 5.85
N PRO A 254 -12.94 0.43 7.06
CA PRO A 254 -14.38 0.58 7.24
C PRO A 254 -14.88 1.88 6.60
N ALA A 255 -16.08 1.85 6.04
CA ALA A 255 -16.71 3.06 5.55
C ALA A 255 -16.71 4.12 6.69
N ALA A 256 -16.36 5.37 6.36
CA ALA A 256 -16.48 6.45 7.32
C ALA A 256 -17.93 6.46 7.81
N LYS A 257 -18.15 6.38 9.13
CA LYS A 257 -19.49 6.59 9.68
C LYS A 257 -19.92 7.97 9.20
N ALA A 258 -21.06 8.02 8.51
CA ALA A 258 -21.70 9.28 8.20
C ALA A 258 -21.96 10.00 9.54
N SER A 259 -21.27 11.09 9.75
CA SER A 259 -21.47 12.00 10.90
C SER A 259 -22.57 12.97 10.57
#